data_d1fcc638e68fcfa1e56551935fd3346d
#
_entry.id   d1fcc638e68fcfa1e56551935fd3346d
#
_cell.length_a   1.000
_cell.length_b   1.000
_cell.length_c   1.000
_cell.angle_alpha   90.00
_cell.angle_beta   90.00
_cell.angle_gamma   90.00
#
_symmetry.space_group_name_H-M   'P 1'
#
loop_
_entity.id
_entity.type
_entity.pdbx_description
1 polymer ?
#
loop_
_entity_poly.entity_id
_entity_poly.type
_entity_poly.pdbx_seq_one_letter_code
_entity_poly.pdbx_strand_id
1 'polypeptide(L)'
;MLKRISSYAFVLMGLILLNSCKKEYESIQSIDDRKLEDYFAKNSIAALKDPKGTGFYYQIITPGTGELFLNTDSVLYTISMKSLFNGTTYFTTPTSGNFGNKVGYTSQLQIAAPNANYVNGVFTSFPPISTAIRALRPGGSAKLYLPSYLAFGKNGEAAINVPSNDVIEISITTFAEKSQAALDEQRIQTFLASKGITNALRDVTGVYYVVTQVGTGTEPIDLSSSVTFNYTGRLLNGTVFETNTAGTFVNTLATSIPGWQILTRYKKGTKIRLIIPSTRAYGNSVKSDVIWANTPLDFDVEIVEVAN
;
A
#
# COMPACT_ATOMS: atom_id res chain seq x y z
N MET A 1 53.86 -62.51 -9.68
CA MET A 1 53.84 -61.08 -10.12
C MET A 1 52.42 -60.56 -10.50
N LEU A 2 51.57 -61.37 -11.13
CA LEU A 2 50.20 -60.89 -11.57
C LEU A 2 49.28 -60.46 -10.41
N LYS A 3 49.32 -61.06 -9.20
CA LYS A 3 48.43 -60.71 -8.09
C LYS A 3 48.69 -59.33 -7.49
N ARG A 4 49.93 -58.79 -7.57
CA ARG A 4 50.28 -57.48 -7.06
C ARG A 4 49.88 -56.33 -7.99
N ILE A 5 49.84 -56.59 -9.32
CA ILE A 5 49.45 -55.63 -10.32
C ILE A 5 47.91 -55.35 -10.25
N SER A 6 47.11 -56.39 -9.95
CA SER A 6 45.67 -56.26 -9.76
C SER A 6 45.30 -55.37 -8.57
N SER A 7 46.03 -55.44 -7.45
CA SER A 7 45.77 -54.61 -6.27
C SER A 7 46.05 -53.11 -6.50
N TYR A 8 47.10 -52.77 -7.24
CA TYR A 8 47.38 -51.37 -7.60
C TYR A 8 46.41 -50.78 -8.60
N ALA A 9 45.90 -51.60 -9.53
CA ALA A 9 44.86 -51.19 -10.48
C ALA A 9 43.53 -50.89 -9.77
N PHE A 10 43.13 -51.64 -8.74
CA PHE A 10 41.92 -51.37 -7.94
C PHE A 10 42.08 -50.12 -7.07
N VAL A 11 43.29 -49.89 -6.48
CA VAL A 11 43.53 -48.66 -5.71
C VAL A 11 43.55 -47.41 -6.61
N LEU A 12 44.11 -47.50 -7.81
CA LEU A 12 44.11 -46.39 -8.77
C LEU A 12 42.72 -46.15 -9.31
N MET A 13 41.90 -47.18 -9.54
CA MET A 13 40.50 -47.04 -9.97
C MET A 13 39.59 -46.47 -8.86
N GLY A 14 39.87 -46.79 -7.58
CA GLY A 14 39.21 -46.20 -6.42
C GLY A 14 39.55 -44.73 -6.23
N LEU A 15 40.79 -44.29 -6.52
CA LEU A 15 41.21 -42.90 -6.47
C LEU A 15 40.60 -42.04 -7.58
N ILE A 16 40.33 -42.59 -8.76
CA ILE A 16 39.67 -41.93 -9.87
C ILE A 16 38.17 -41.71 -9.59
N LEU A 17 37.55 -42.64 -8.84
CA LEU A 17 36.13 -42.50 -8.45
C LEU A 17 35.89 -41.45 -7.33
N LEU A 18 36.92 -41.11 -6.58
CA LEU A 18 36.82 -40.02 -5.56
C LEU A 18 36.94 -38.61 -6.14
N ASN A 19 37.36 -38.48 -7.42
CA ASN A 19 37.31 -37.24 -8.19
C ASN A 19 35.99 -37.11 -8.96
N SER A 20 34.92 -37.78 -8.51
CA SER A 20 33.57 -37.50 -8.99
C SER A 20 33.25 -36.04 -8.80
N CYS A 21 33.16 -35.29 -9.86
CA CYS A 21 32.82 -33.88 -9.92
C CYS A 21 31.82 -33.52 -8.82
N LYS A 22 32.27 -32.83 -7.78
CA LYS A 22 31.36 -31.98 -7.01
C LYS A 22 30.87 -30.98 -8.01
N LYS A 23 29.66 -31.18 -8.57
CA LYS A 23 28.93 -30.09 -9.20
C LYS A 23 28.79 -29.05 -8.10
N GLU A 24 29.63 -28.03 -8.10
CA GLU A 24 29.38 -26.82 -7.31
C GLU A 24 28.12 -26.21 -7.88
N TYR A 25 27.01 -26.47 -7.20
CA TYR A 25 25.77 -25.78 -7.54
C TYR A 25 25.98 -24.32 -7.11
N GLU A 26 25.95 -23.44 -8.09
CA GLU A 26 26.00 -22.00 -7.85
C GLU A 26 24.85 -21.62 -6.91
N SER A 27 25.14 -20.81 -5.88
CA SER A 27 24.13 -20.39 -4.91
C SER A 27 23.11 -19.47 -5.59
N ILE A 28 21.86 -19.47 -5.11
CA ILE A 28 20.82 -18.55 -5.62
C ILE A 28 21.26 -17.10 -5.47
N GLN A 29 22.01 -16.78 -4.41
CA GLN A 29 22.58 -15.46 -4.19
C GLN A 29 23.52 -15.07 -5.33
N SER A 30 24.47 -15.91 -5.69
CA SER A 30 25.43 -15.66 -6.78
C SER A 30 24.72 -15.51 -8.13
N ILE A 31 23.69 -16.36 -8.37
CA ILE A 31 22.87 -16.28 -9.59
C ILE A 31 22.13 -14.95 -9.68
N ASP A 32 21.48 -14.52 -8.60
CA ASP A 32 20.67 -13.30 -8.58
C ASP A 32 21.57 -12.06 -8.66
N ASP A 33 22.69 -12.03 -7.94
CA ASP A 33 23.64 -10.92 -7.97
C ASP A 33 24.18 -10.71 -9.40
N ARG A 34 24.58 -11.80 -10.08
CA ARG A 34 25.03 -11.75 -11.49
C ARG A 34 23.90 -11.26 -12.41
N LYS A 35 22.69 -11.79 -12.28
CA LYS A 35 21.53 -11.34 -13.08
C LYS A 35 21.24 -9.84 -12.92
N LEU A 36 21.37 -9.31 -11.71
CA LEU A 36 21.17 -7.89 -11.43
C LEU A 36 22.28 -7.05 -12.07
N GLU A 37 23.55 -7.43 -11.93
CA GLU A 37 24.68 -6.73 -12.54
C GLU A 37 24.59 -6.72 -14.07
N ASP A 38 24.25 -7.86 -14.71
CA ASP A 38 24.00 -7.96 -16.14
C ASP A 38 22.83 -7.07 -16.58
N TYR A 39 21.74 -7.05 -15.80
CA TYR A 39 20.58 -6.20 -16.09
C TYR A 39 20.92 -4.72 -16.03
N PHE A 40 21.69 -4.28 -15.03
CA PHE A 40 22.11 -2.89 -14.91
C PHE A 40 23.04 -2.47 -16.05
N ALA A 41 23.99 -3.32 -16.40
CA ALA A 41 24.91 -3.07 -17.52
C ALA A 41 24.14 -2.96 -18.83
N LYS A 42 23.23 -3.90 -19.12
CA LYS A 42 22.43 -3.94 -20.36
C LYS A 42 21.52 -2.73 -20.51
N ASN A 43 20.96 -2.23 -19.40
CA ASN A 43 19.97 -1.13 -19.41
C ASN A 43 20.58 0.23 -19.04
N SER A 44 21.90 0.31 -18.87
CA SER A 44 22.62 1.54 -18.47
C SER A 44 22.06 2.15 -17.17
N ILE A 45 21.73 1.30 -16.18
CA ILE A 45 21.18 1.72 -14.90
C ILE A 45 22.31 1.96 -13.91
N ALA A 46 22.45 3.19 -13.42
CA ALA A 46 23.38 3.56 -12.35
C ALA A 46 22.75 3.26 -10.97
N ALA A 47 22.60 1.98 -10.63
CA ALA A 47 22.11 1.57 -9.32
C ALA A 47 23.22 1.65 -8.27
N LEU A 48 22.86 2.11 -7.06
CA LEU A 48 23.74 2.16 -5.91
C LEU A 48 23.60 0.85 -5.10
N LYS A 49 24.71 0.26 -4.68
CA LYS A 49 24.67 -0.86 -3.72
C LYS A 49 24.23 -0.37 -2.35
N ASP A 50 23.55 -1.24 -1.61
CA ASP A 50 23.26 -1.01 -0.19
C ASP A 50 24.55 -0.66 0.58
N PRO A 51 24.57 0.47 1.32
CA PRO A 51 25.74 0.88 2.09
C PRO A 51 26.14 -0.13 3.17
N LYS A 52 25.23 -1.03 3.57
CA LYS A 52 25.49 -2.09 4.57
C LYS A 52 25.93 -3.42 3.94
N GLY A 53 25.97 -3.52 2.61
CA GLY A 53 26.38 -4.73 1.90
C GLY A 53 25.40 -5.91 2.04
N THR A 54 24.11 -5.67 2.26
CA THR A 54 23.09 -6.74 2.42
C THR A 54 22.69 -7.39 1.11
N GLY A 55 23.04 -6.78 -0.05
CA GLY A 55 22.88 -7.38 -1.38
C GLY A 55 21.79 -6.75 -2.25
N PHE A 56 21.02 -5.78 -1.77
CA PHE A 56 20.09 -5.05 -2.63
C PHE A 56 20.73 -3.81 -3.28
N TYR A 57 20.05 -3.31 -4.32
CA TYR A 57 20.44 -2.07 -5.01
C TYR A 57 19.27 -1.09 -5.03
N TYR A 58 19.58 0.21 -5.17
CA TYR A 58 18.55 1.23 -5.35
C TYR A 58 19.03 2.32 -6.31
N GLN A 59 18.07 3.02 -6.91
CA GLN A 59 18.30 4.13 -7.82
C GLN A 59 17.36 5.28 -7.45
N ILE A 60 17.89 6.47 -7.26
CA ILE A 60 17.09 7.68 -7.12
C ILE A 60 16.62 8.11 -8.50
N ILE A 61 15.32 8.18 -8.72
CA ILE A 61 14.69 8.62 -9.96
C ILE A 61 14.44 10.13 -9.92
N THR A 62 13.80 10.59 -8.83
CA THR A 62 13.58 12.00 -8.54
C THR A 62 13.99 12.26 -7.10
N PRO A 63 14.92 13.18 -6.83
CA PRO A 63 15.39 13.39 -5.45
C PRO A 63 14.32 13.99 -4.50
N GLY A 64 13.32 14.71 -5.05
CA GLY A 64 12.38 15.49 -4.26
C GLY A 64 12.94 16.85 -3.84
N THR A 65 12.24 17.53 -2.90
CA THR A 65 12.59 18.90 -2.45
C THR A 65 12.65 18.98 -0.92
N GLY A 66 13.46 19.92 -0.40
CA GLY A 66 13.65 20.10 1.04
C GLY A 66 14.78 19.20 1.60
N GLU A 67 14.70 18.86 2.87
CA GLU A 67 15.69 18.05 3.58
C GLU A 67 15.48 16.55 3.35
N LEU A 68 16.56 15.76 3.46
CA LEU A 68 16.48 14.30 3.44
C LEU A 68 15.65 13.79 4.62
N PHE A 69 14.95 12.70 4.40
CA PHE A 69 14.19 12.05 5.45
C PHE A 69 15.09 11.45 6.54
N LEU A 70 14.74 11.70 7.81
CA LEU A 70 15.29 11.02 8.98
C LEU A 70 14.38 9.86 9.40
N ASN A 71 14.91 8.91 10.18
CA ASN A 71 14.13 7.77 10.69
C ASN A 71 12.89 8.18 11.50
N THR A 72 12.95 9.33 12.15
CA THR A 72 11.88 9.89 13.00
C THR A 72 10.84 10.68 12.23
N ASP A 73 11.10 11.01 10.96
CA ASP A 73 10.16 11.77 10.15
C ASP A 73 8.95 10.93 9.73
N SER A 74 7.81 11.58 9.61
CA SER A 74 6.65 10.98 8.98
C SER A 74 6.80 11.05 7.46
N VAL A 75 6.47 9.96 6.79
CA VAL A 75 6.45 9.88 5.33
C VAL A 75 5.15 9.26 4.84
N LEU A 76 4.57 9.85 3.81
CA LEU A 76 3.46 9.31 3.03
C LEU A 76 4.02 8.86 1.68
N TYR A 77 3.67 7.66 1.24
CA TYR A 77 4.25 7.10 0.03
C TYR A 77 3.35 6.05 -0.63
N THR A 78 3.62 5.80 -1.89
CA THR A 78 3.07 4.67 -2.65
C THR A 78 4.18 3.77 -3.12
N ILE A 79 3.86 2.51 -3.39
CA ILE A 79 4.76 1.55 -4.03
C ILE A 79 4.09 0.87 -5.21
N SER A 80 4.92 0.43 -6.16
CA SER A 80 4.56 -0.59 -7.15
C SER A 80 5.64 -1.65 -7.16
N MET A 81 5.23 -2.91 -7.09
CA MET A 81 6.10 -4.08 -7.01
C MET A 81 5.87 -4.99 -8.22
N LYS A 82 6.94 -5.34 -8.91
CA LYS A 82 6.88 -6.18 -10.11
C LYS A 82 8.09 -7.11 -10.23
N SER A 83 7.95 -8.15 -11.04
CA SER A 83 9.10 -8.93 -11.51
C SER A 83 10.04 -8.05 -12.32
N LEU A 84 11.33 -8.09 -12.00
CA LEU A 84 12.33 -7.32 -12.73
C LEU A 84 12.50 -7.79 -14.18
N PHE A 85 12.41 -9.11 -14.42
CA PHE A 85 12.75 -9.70 -15.70
C PHE A 85 11.58 -9.89 -16.66
N ASN A 86 10.38 -10.21 -16.15
CA ASN A 86 9.20 -10.41 -16.97
C ASN A 86 8.18 -9.27 -16.94
N GLY A 87 8.35 -8.30 -16.01
CA GLY A 87 7.52 -7.11 -15.92
C GLY A 87 6.15 -7.33 -15.27
N THR A 88 5.81 -8.56 -14.82
CA THR A 88 4.54 -8.84 -14.14
C THR A 88 4.42 -8.00 -12.89
N THR A 89 3.36 -7.21 -12.79
CA THR A 89 3.04 -6.42 -11.58
C THR A 89 2.34 -7.31 -10.56
N TYR A 90 2.87 -7.38 -9.36
CA TYR A 90 2.35 -8.15 -8.25
C TYR A 90 1.50 -7.32 -7.29
N PHE A 91 1.90 -6.06 -7.10
CA PHE A 91 1.19 -5.15 -6.24
C PHE A 91 1.41 -3.70 -6.68
N THR A 92 0.37 -2.88 -6.57
CA THR A 92 0.45 -1.43 -6.70
C THR A 92 -0.49 -0.81 -5.68
N THR A 93 0.01 0.17 -4.91
CA THR A 93 -0.83 0.94 -4.00
C THR A 93 -1.97 1.58 -4.81
N PRO A 94 -3.25 1.34 -4.45
CA PRO A 94 -4.36 1.99 -5.12
C PRO A 94 -4.24 3.51 -5.12
N THR A 95 -4.61 4.16 -6.22
CA THR A 95 -4.49 5.62 -6.38
C THR A 95 -5.34 6.42 -5.38
N SER A 96 -6.37 5.79 -4.82
CA SER A 96 -7.23 6.38 -3.78
C SER A 96 -6.57 6.47 -2.42
N GLY A 97 -5.57 5.61 -2.14
CA GLY A 97 -4.92 5.47 -0.83
C GLY A 97 -3.42 5.74 -0.87
N ASN A 98 -2.77 5.47 0.24
CA ASN A 98 -1.32 5.53 0.40
C ASN A 98 -0.88 4.78 1.65
N PHE A 99 0.41 4.46 1.73
CA PHE A 99 1.06 4.12 2.98
C PHE A 99 1.46 5.38 3.75
N GLY A 100 1.52 5.26 5.08
CA GLY A 100 2.02 6.33 5.94
C GLY A 100 2.62 5.74 7.21
N ASN A 101 3.84 6.15 7.56
CA ASN A 101 4.50 5.74 8.80
C ASN A 101 5.65 6.69 9.13
N LYS A 102 6.33 6.45 10.26
CA LYS A 102 7.70 6.93 10.48
C LYS A 102 8.65 6.19 9.55
N VAL A 103 9.65 6.88 8.99
CA VAL A 103 10.58 6.29 8.01
C VAL A 103 11.27 5.03 8.54
N GLY A 104 11.65 5.01 9.82
CA GLY A 104 12.27 3.83 10.44
C GLY A 104 11.36 2.59 10.50
N TYR A 105 10.07 2.72 10.29
CA TYR A 105 9.07 1.64 10.33
C TYR A 105 8.41 1.36 8.96
N THR A 106 8.93 1.92 7.87
CA THR A 106 8.36 1.74 6.52
C THR A 106 8.62 0.35 5.91
N SER A 107 9.40 -0.50 6.57
CA SER A 107 9.65 -1.86 6.11
C SER A 107 8.43 -2.78 6.15
N GLN A 108 7.47 -2.53 7.04
CA GLN A 108 6.27 -3.36 7.20
C GLN A 108 5.18 -2.88 6.27
N LEU A 109 4.77 -3.74 5.36
CA LEU A 109 3.75 -3.45 4.34
C LEU A 109 2.59 -4.43 4.42
N GLN A 110 1.37 -3.92 4.32
CA GLN A 110 0.21 -4.71 3.97
C GLN A 110 0.04 -4.65 2.45
N ILE A 111 0.21 -5.78 1.76
CA ILE A 111 0.22 -5.88 0.29
C ILE A 111 -1.02 -6.57 -0.29
N ALA A 112 -1.91 -7.07 0.56
CA ALA A 112 -3.21 -7.56 0.15
C ALA A 112 -4.26 -7.22 1.20
N ALA A 113 -5.49 -6.99 0.76
CA ALA A 113 -6.63 -6.74 1.63
C ALA A 113 -7.02 -8.01 2.42
N PRO A 114 -7.68 -7.86 3.59
CA PRO A 114 -8.32 -8.97 4.27
C PRO A 114 -9.33 -9.68 3.35
N ASN A 115 -9.31 -11.00 3.36
CA ASN A 115 -10.27 -11.84 2.64
C ASN A 115 -10.50 -13.16 3.39
N ALA A 116 -11.28 -14.09 2.83
CA ALA A 116 -11.60 -15.37 3.47
C ALA A 116 -10.36 -16.22 3.83
N ASN A 117 -9.25 -16.08 3.11
CA ASN A 117 -8.00 -16.82 3.33
C ASN A 117 -7.03 -16.04 4.24
N TYR A 118 -7.15 -14.71 4.29
CA TYR A 118 -6.23 -13.80 4.99
C TYR A 118 -7.03 -12.80 5.84
N VAL A 119 -7.43 -13.21 7.04
CA VAL A 119 -8.33 -12.45 7.94
C VAL A 119 -7.87 -11.01 8.18
N ASN A 120 -6.54 -10.79 8.26
CA ASN A 120 -5.93 -9.47 8.49
C ASN A 120 -5.20 -8.92 7.25
N GLY A 121 -5.39 -9.55 6.06
CA GLY A 121 -4.62 -9.24 4.86
C GLY A 121 -3.23 -9.91 4.84
N VAL A 122 -2.45 -9.65 3.79
CA VAL A 122 -1.09 -10.17 3.64
C VAL A 122 -0.07 -9.10 4.01
N PHE A 123 0.77 -9.43 4.99
CA PHE A 123 1.85 -8.56 5.46
C PHE A 123 3.20 -9.12 5.03
N THR A 124 4.09 -8.24 4.64
CA THR A 124 5.49 -8.56 4.32
C THR A 124 6.43 -7.50 4.86
N SER A 125 7.71 -7.82 4.92
CA SER A 125 8.75 -6.90 5.41
C SER A 125 9.86 -6.74 4.39
N PHE A 126 10.08 -5.50 3.97
CA PHE A 126 11.20 -5.12 3.10
C PHE A 126 12.06 -4.03 3.76
N PRO A 127 13.04 -4.39 4.59
CA PRO A 127 13.95 -3.43 5.22
C PRO A 127 14.60 -2.42 4.25
N PRO A 128 14.91 -2.78 2.99
CA PRO A 128 15.44 -1.84 1.99
C PRO A 128 14.59 -0.60 1.72
N ILE A 129 13.27 -0.65 1.93
CA ILE A 129 12.37 0.50 1.70
C ILE A 129 12.79 1.70 2.56
N SER A 130 13.07 1.49 3.83
CA SER A 130 13.52 2.58 4.72
C SER A 130 14.85 3.19 4.27
N THR A 131 15.75 2.38 3.71
CA THR A 131 17.02 2.87 3.16
C THR A 131 16.81 3.75 1.94
N ALA A 132 15.96 3.32 1.00
CA ALA A 132 15.65 4.12 -0.18
C ALA A 132 14.94 5.43 0.20
N ILE A 133 13.97 5.41 1.11
CA ILE A 133 13.25 6.62 1.55
C ILE A 133 14.20 7.62 2.21
N ARG A 134 15.16 7.18 3.03
CA ARG A 134 16.17 8.08 3.64
C ARG A 134 17.09 8.75 2.62
N ALA A 135 17.23 8.20 1.44
CA ALA A 135 17.96 8.82 0.34
C ALA A 135 17.10 9.82 -0.46
N LEU A 136 15.81 9.96 -0.12
CA LEU A 136 14.86 10.88 -0.76
C LEU A 136 14.59 12.12 0.11
N ARG A 137 13.96 13.09 -0.55
CA ARG A 137 13.30 14.24 0.03
C ARG A 137 11.80 14.14 -0.24
N PRO A 138 10.93 14.91 0.44
CA PRO A 138 9.50 14.97 0.14
C PRO A 138 9.23 15.18 -1.36
N GLY A 139 8.30 14.39 -1.92
CA GLY A 139 8.01 14.37 -3.36
C GLY A 139 9.02 13.62 -4.23
N GLY A 140 9.98 12.93 -3.62
CA GLY A 140 10.98 12.14 -4.32
C GLY A 140 10.51 10.74 -4.69
N SER A 141 11.24 10.09 -5.61
CA SER A 141 10.99 8.71 -6.02
C SER A 141 12.27 7.92 -6.23
N ALA A 142 12.19 6.62 -5.96
CA ALA A 142 13.30 5.68 -6.11
C ALA A 142 12.82 4.34 -6.63
N LYS A 143 13.74 3.55 -7.16
CA LYS A 143 13.58 2.14 -7.43
C LYS A 143 14.49 1.33 -6.54
N LEU A 144 13.97 0.24 -6.00
CA LEU A 144 14.70 -0.81 -5.32
C LEU A 144 14.78 -2.03 -6.23
N TYR A 145 15.91 -2.71 -6.23
CA TYR A 145 16.14 -3.97 -6.92
C TYR A 145 16.54 -5.01 -5.88
N LEU A 146 15.63 -5.94 -5.62
CA LEU A 146 15.76 -6.95 -4.59
C LEU A 146 16.08 -8.29 -5.24
N PRO A 147 17.25 -8.91 -4.97
CA PRO A 147 17.46 -10.29 -5.31
C PRO A 147 16.43 -11.15 -4.59
N SER A 148 16.09 -12.32 -5.14
CA SER A 148 14.99 -13.16 -4.65
C SER A 148 15.12 -13.50 -3.17
N TYR A 149 16.34 -13.74 -2.68
CA TYR A 149 16.61 -14.10 -1.29
C TYR A 149 16.36 -12.97 -0.28
N LEU A 150 16.24 -11.70 -0.74
CA LEU A 150 15.82 -10.54 0.07
C LEU A 150 14.37 -10.15 -0.18
N ALA A 151 13.68 -10.84 -1.08
CA ALA A 151 12.26 -10.65 -1.39
C ALA A 151 11.44 -11.84 -0.85
N PHE A 152 10.85 -12.65 -1.72
CA PHE A 152 10.00 -13.79 -1.33
C PHE A 152 10.71 -15.15 -1.36
N GLY A 153 11.95 -15.19 -1.81
CA GLY A 153 12.83 -16.37 -1.79
C GLY A 153 12.28 -17.56 -2.57
N LYS A 154 12.65 -18.76 -2.12
CA LYS A 154 12.28 -20.03 -2.75
C LYS A 154 10.78 -20.36 -2.69
N ASN A 155 10.04 -19.73 -1.79
CA ASN A 155 8.62 -20.03 -1.60
C ASN A 155 7.73 -19.14 -2.49
N GLY A 156 8.21 -17.95 -2.90
CA GLY A 156 7.35 -16.94 -3.51
C GLY A 156 6.28 -16.42 -2.55
N GLU A 157 5.19 -15.85 -3.09
CA GLU A 157 4.02 -15.41 -2.33
C GLU A 157 2.75 -15.66 -3.16
N ALA A 158 2.02 -16.72 -2.81
CA ALA A 158 0.87 -17.18 -3.57
C ALA A 158 -0.30 -16.18 -3.57
N ALA A 159 -0.47 -15.39 -2.50
CA ALA A 159 -1.56 -14.41 -2.36
C ALA A 159 -1.52 -13.30 -3.43
N ILE A 160 -0.33 -13.01 -3.95
CA ILE A 160 -0.11 -12.00 -4.98
C ILE A 160 0.60 -12.58 -6.20
N ASN A 161 0.60 -13.90 -6.35
CA ASN A 161 1.15 -14.65 -7.48
C ASN A 161 2.65 -14.41 -7.75
N VAL A 162 3.46 -14.18 -6.71
CA VAL A 162 4.92 -14.09 -6.86
C VAL A 162 5.50 -15.50 -6.93
N PRO A 163 6.19 -15.88 -8.03
CA PRO A 163 6.79 -17.20 -8.15
C PRO A 163 8.05 -17.34 -7.29
N SER A 164 8.50 -18.59 -7.13
CA SER A 164 9.75 -18.94 -6.47
C SER A 164 10.95 -18.25 -7.13
N ASN A 165 11.85 -17.72 -6.31
CA ASN A 165 13.13 -17.12 -6.74
C ASN A 165 12.99 -15.99 -7.77
N ASP A 166 11.93 -15.19 -7.68
CA ASP A 166 11.78 -14.03 -8.55
C ASP A 166 12.53 -12.80 -7.99
N VAL A 167 13.23 -12.09 -8.86
CA VAL A 167 13.93 -10.84 -8.55
C VAL A 167 12.96 -9.68 -8.70
N ILE A 168 12.82 -8.87 -7.66
CA ILE A 168 11.74 -7.88 -7.54
C ILE A 168 12.27 -6.45 -7.73
N GLU A 169 11.58 -5.67 -8.58
CA GLU A 169 11.69 -4.21 -8.59
C GLU A 169 10.56 -3.61 -7.75
N ILE A 170 10.90 -2.73 -6.78
CA ILE A 170 9.93 -1.91 -6.06
C ILE A 170 10.16 -0.45 -6.43
N SER A 171 9.19 0.16 -7.09
CA SER A 171 9.15 1.61 -7.28
C SER A 171 8.50 2.26 -6.07
N ILE A 172 9.11 3.32 -5.52
CA ILE A 172 8.63 4.08 -4.37
C ILE A 172 8.45 5.53 -4.81
N THR A 173 7.31 6.13 -4.45
CA THR A 173 7.09 7.57 -4.63
C THR A 173 6.59 8.16 -3.33
N THR A 174 7.28 9.16 -2.79
CA THR A 174 6.86 9.88 -1.59
C THR A 174 6.02 11.08 -1.96
N PHE A 175 5.08 11.46 -1.08
CA PHE A 175 4.32 12.71 -1.23
C PHE A 175 5.11 13.89 -0.68
N ALA A 176 4.78 15.09 -1.14
CA ALA A 176 5.34 16.34 -0.61
C ALA A 176 4.73 16.71 0.74
N GLU A 177 3.49 16.29 0.96
CA GLU A 177 2.74 16.52 2.21
C GLU A 177 3.35 15.73 3.37
N LYS A 178 3.55 16.39 4.51
CA LYS A 178 4.17 15.80 5.70
C LYS A 178 3.18 15.13 6.65
N SER A 179 1.88 15.28 6.40
CA SER A 179 0.82 14.67 7.23
C SER A 179 -0.33 14.16 6.38
N GLN A 180 -1.01 13.12 6.87
CA GLN A 180 -2.19 12.58 6.18
C GLN A 180 -3.29 13.63 6.04
N ALA A 181 -3.49 14.46 7.04
CA ALA A 181 -4.49 15.54 6.97
C ALA A 181 -4.20 16.54 5.83
N ALA A 182 -2.93 16.87 5.60
CA ALA A 182 -2.55 17.76 4.50
C ALA A 182 -2.75 17.10 3.13
N LEU A 183 -2.41 15.81 3.01
CA LEU A 183 -2.62 15.06 1.77
C LEU A 183 -4.11 14.86 1.48
N ASP A 184 -4.93 14.55 2.50
CA ASP A 184 -6.38 14.44 2.34
C ASP A 184 -6.98 15.79 1.92
N GLU A 185 -6.55 16.88 2.54
CA GLU A 185 -6.99 18.24 2.16
C GLU A 185 -6.67 18.52 0.69
N GLN A 186 -5.45 18.27 0.25
CA GLN A 186 -5.03 18.46 -1.14
C GLN A 186 -5.89 17.62 -2.11
N ARG A 187 -6.14 16.35 -1.78
CA ARG A 187 -6.97 15.44 -2.58
C ARG A 187 -8.42 15.91 -2.66
N ILE A 188 -9.00 16.35 -1.54
CA ILE A 188 -10.38 16.84 -1.46
C ILE A 188 -10.51 18.13 -2.25
N GLN A 189 -9.58 19.08 -2.12
CA GLN A 189 -9.61 20.34 -2.89
C GLN A 189 -9.54 20.07 -4.40
N THR A 190 -8.63 19.17 -4.82
CA THR A 190 -8.52 18.75 -6.21
C THR A 190 -9.84 18.11 -6.71
N PHE A 191 -10.46 17.26 -5.90
CA PHE A 191 -11.74 16.65 -6.20
C PHE A 191 -12.85 17.69 -6.34
N LEU A 192 -13.03 18.59 -5.37
CA LEU A 192 -14.04 19.65 -5.40
C LEU A 192 -13.90 20.51 -6.66
N ALA A 193 -12.67 20.93 -6.97
CA ALA A 193 -12.37 21.70 -8.18
C ALA A 193 -12.71 20.91 -9.46
N SER A 194 -12.34 19.63 -9.54
CA SER A 194 -12.60 18.78 -10.71
C SER A 194 -14.08 18.52 -10.97
N LYS A 195 -14.90 18.60 -9.91
CA LYS A 195 -16.37 18.43 -9.99
C LYS A 195 -17.14 19.75 -10.06
N GLY A 196 -16.45 20.88 -10.04
CA GLY A 196 -17.09 22.21 -10.02
C GLY A 196 -17.92 22.46 -8.76
N ILE A 197 -17.60 21.80 -7.64
CA ILE A 197 -18.30 21.98 -6.36
C ILE A 197 -17.70 23.20 -5.64
N THR A 198 -18.38 24.33 -5.75
CA THR A 198 -17.92 25.62 -5.19
C THR A 198 -18.62 26.02 -3.90
N ASN A 199 -19.69 25.33 -3.52
CA ASN A 199 -20.55 25.63 -2.37
C ASN A 199 -20.35 24.63 -1.19
N ALA A 200 -19.32 23.82 -1.23
CA ALA A 200 -19.01 22.93 -0.12
C ALA A 200 -18.53 23.75 1.09
N LEU A 201 -19.15 23.50 2.24
CA LEU A 201 -18.72 24.04 3.53
C LEU A 201 -17.75 23.04 4.16
N ARG A 202 -16.79 23.57 4.94
CA ARG A 202 -15.82 22.76 5.67
C ARG A 202 -16.10 22.82 7.18
N ASP A 203 -16.26 21.65 7.79
CA ASP A 203 -16.41 21.52 9.24
C ASP A 203 -15.05 21.62 9.94
N VAL A 204 -15.06 21.93 11.24
CA VAL A 204 -13.85 21.99 12.09
C VAL A 204 -13.08 20.66 12.15
N THR A 205 -13.74 19.53 11.86
CA THR A 205 -13.12 18.20 11.82
C THR A 205 -12.45 17.89 10.47
N GLY A 206 -12.59 18.79 9.48
CA GLY A 206 -12.07 18.62 8.13
C GLY A 206 -13.03 17.96 7.15
N VAL A 207 -14.24 17.57 7.57
CA VAL A 207 -15.29 17.06 6.67
C VAL A 207 -15.84 18.19 5.83
N TYR A 208 -15.91 18.00 4.52
CA TYR A 208 -16.60 18.90 3.60
C TYR A 208 -18.02 18.39 3.36
N TYR A 209 -18.98 19.32 3.24
CA TYR A 209 -20.36 18.95 3.06
C TYR A 209 -21.16 19.95 2.21
N VAL A 210 -22.18 19.44 1.51
CA VAL A 210 -23.16 20.24 0.77
C VAL A 210 -24.55 19.74 1.16
N VAL A 211 -25.36 20.61 1.77
CA VAL A 211 -26.77 20.30 2.05
C VAL A 211 -27.58 20.55 0.77
N THR A 212 -28.14 19.50 0.21
CA THR A 212 -28.97 19.59 -1.01
C THR A 212 -30.46 19.69 -0.71
N GLN A 213 -30.87 19.22 0.49
CA GLN A 213 -32.22 19.35 1.01
C GLN A 213 -32.18 19.49 2.53
N VAL A 214 -32.84 20.48 3.06
CA VAL A 214 -33.00 20.65 4.51
C VAL A 214 -34.17 19.79 4.98
N GLY A 215 -33.95 18.96 6.00
CA GLY A 215 -34.98 18.15 6.61
C GLY A 215 -35.90 18.97 7.52
N THR A 216 -37.15 18.51 7.64
CA THR A 216 -38.20 19.17 8.45
C THR A 216 -38.65 18.36 9.66
N GLY A 217 -38.00 17.22 9.94
CA GLY A 217 -38.26 16.41 11.12
C GLY A 217 -38.11 17.20 12.43
N THR A 218 -38.77 16.75 13.47
CA THR A 218 -38.75 17.40 14.82
C THR A 218 -37.74 16.74 15.76
N GLU A 219 -37.54 15.42 15.58
CA GLU A 219 -36.68 14.62 16.48
C GLU A 219 -35.22 15.05 16.35
N PRO A 220 -34.54 15.35 17.49
CA PRO A 220 -33.13 15.60 17.51
C PRO A 220 -32.35 14.29 17.21
N ILE A 221 -31.17 14.42 16.63
CA ILE A 221 -30.26 13.30 16.41
C ILE A 221 -29.05 13.49 17.34
N ASP A 222 -28.78 12.51 18.17
CA ASP A 222 -27.53 12.39 18.90
C ASP A 222 -26.71 11.16 18.44
N LEU A 223 -25.59 10.90 19.09
CA LEU A 223 -24.71 9.79 18.72
C LEU A 223 -25.34 8.41 18.94
N SER A 224 -26.30 8.31 19.87
CA SER A 224 -26.98 7.06 20.26
C SER A 224 -28.31 6.84 19.55
N SER A 225 -28.87 7.89 18.90
CA SER A 225 -30.12 7.79 18.15
C SER A 225 -30.05 6.69 17.09
N SER A 226 -31.09 5.87 17.01
CA SER A 226 -31.26 4.88 15.93
C SER A 226 -31.76 5.59 14.67
N VAL A 227 -30.93 5.68 13.67
CA VAL A 227 -31.24 6.45 12.45
C VAL A 227 -31.24 5.53 11.24
N THR A 228 -32.29 5.67 10.43
CA THR A 228 -32.38 5.00 9.12
C THR A 228 -31.86 5.94 8.05
N PHE A 229 -30.90 5.43 7.25
CA PHE A 229 -30.28 6.18 6.16
C PHE A 229 -30.53 5.53 4.82
N ASN A 230 -30.67 6.38 3.77
CA ASN A 230 -30.27 6.02 2.42
C ASN A 230 -28.91 6.63 2.15
N TYR A 231 -28.03 5.91 1.47
CA TYR A 231 -26.73 6.45 1.10
C TYR A 231 -26.13 5.77 -0.14
N THR A 232 -25.21 6.49 -0.76
CA THR A 232 -24.28 5.94 -1.76
C THR A 232 -22.89 6.39 -1.40
N GLY A 233 -21.99 5.43 -1.14
CA GLY A 233 -20.58 5.65 -0.82
C GLY A 233 -19.69 5.44 -2.04
N ARG A 234 -18.76 6.38 -2.27
CA ARG A 234 -17.84 6.40 -3.41
C ARG A 234 -16.43 6.75 -2.97
N LEU A 235 -15.46 6.34 -3.77
CA LEU A 235 -14.14 6.95 -3.79
C LEU A 235 -14.21 8.31 -4.51
N LEU A 236 -13.21 9.18 -4.30
CA LEU A 236 -13.18 10.49 -4.99
C LEU A 236 -13.08 10.38 -6.53
N ASN A 237 -12.63 9.25 -7.07
CA ASN A 237 -12.63 8.98 -8.50
C ASN A 237 -14.00 8.58 -9.06
N GLY A 238 -15.02 8.45 -8.19
CA GLY A 238 -16.40 8.10 -8.54
C GLY A 238 -16.74 6.61 -8.45
N THR A 239 -15.78 5.74 -8.14
CA THR A 239 -16.04 4.30 -7.94
C THR A 239 -16.98 4.11 -6.76
N VAL A 240 -18.17 3.55 -6.99
CA VAL A 240 -19.13 3.21 -5.95
C VAL A 240 -18.69 1.94 -5.26
N PHE A 241 -18.59 1.97 -3.94
CA PHE A 241 -18.25 0.78 -3.14
C PHE A 241 -19.44 0.23 -2.35
N GLU A 242 -20.45 1.08 -2.10
CA GLU A 242 -21.65 0.66 -1.38
C GLU A 242 -22.84 1.56 -1.69
N THR A 243 -24.04 0.97 -1.77
CA THR A 243 -25.31 1.70 -1.95
C THR A 243 -26.39 1.04 -1.11
N ASN A 244 -27.12 1.83 -0.34
CA ASN A 244 -28.37 1.43 0.32
C ASN A 244 -29.39 2.56 0.12
N THR A 245 -30.40 2.31 -0.69
CA THR A 245 -31.45 3.29 -1.04
C THR A 245 -32.86 2.76 -0.76
N ALA A 246 -32.97 1.61 -0.09
CA ALA A 246 -34.23 0.97 0.23
C ALA A 246 -34.84 1.42 1.57
N GLY A 247 -34.19 2.34 2.31
CA GLY A 247 -34.61 2.74 3.65
C GLY A 247 -34.48 1.62 4.69
N THR A 248 -33.48 0.74 4.53
CA THR A 248 -33.30 -0.44 5.39
C THR A 248 -32.04 -0.40 6.23
N PHE A 249 -31.12 0.53 5.95
CA PHE A 249 -29.89 0.66 6.72
C PHE A 249 -30.16 1.48 7.99
N VAL A 250 -30.19 0.78 9.11
CA VAL A 250 -30.37 1.38 10.44
C VAL A 250 -29.07 1.32 11.19
N ASN A 251 -28.58 2.44 11.69
CA ASN A 251 -27.34 2.51 12.47
C ASN A 251 -27.36 3.68 13.46
N THR A 252 -26.43 3.67 14.41
CA THR A 252 -26.16 4.82 15.28
C THR A 252 -24.94 5.58 14.78
N LEU A 253 -24.89 6.89 15.01
CA LEU A 253 -23.71 7.67 14.63
C LEU A 253 -22.48 7.35 15.48
N ALA A 254 -22.67 6.81 16.68
CA ALA A 254 -21.59 6.32 17.53
C ALA A 254 -20.80 5.15 16.93
N THR A 255 -21.47 4.29 16.14
CA THR A 255 -20.88 3.10 15.52
C THR A 255 -20.52 3.30 14.04
N SER A 256 -20.88 4.46 13.47
CA SER A 256 -20.54 4.87 12.12
C SER A 256 -19.10 5.44 12.05
N ILE A 257 -18.59 5.63 10.84
CA ILE A 257 -17.31 6.36 10.66
C ILE A 257 -17.43 7.79 11.24
N PRO A 258 -16.36 8.33 11.87
CA PRO A 258 -16.43 9.62 12.56
C PRO A 258 -16.92 10.79 11.70
N GLY A 259 -16.70 10.73 10.38
CA GLY A 259 -17.18 11.76 9.44
C GLY A 259 -18.70 11.88 9.36
N TRP A 260 -19.47 10.85 9.75
CA TRP A 260 -20.92 10.90 9.78
C TRP A 260 -21.48 11.58 11.04
N GLN A 261 -20.67 11.83 12.08
CA GLN A 261 -21.13 12.50 13.30
C GLN A 261 -21.63 13.93 13.06
N ILE A 262 -21.25 14.56 11.95
CA ILE A 262 -21.81 15.85 11.53
C ILE A 262 -23.35 15.80 11.36
N LEU A 263 -23.92 14.60 11.11
CA LEU A 263 -25.37 14.41 10.91
C LEU A 263 -26.19 14.69 12.17
N THR A 264 -25.59 14.75 13.36
CA THR A 264 -26.25 15.18 14.60
C THR A 264 -26.81 16.61 14.50
N ARG A 265 -26.33 17.43 13.58
CA ARG A 265 -26.78 18.81 13.37
C ARG A 265 -28.02 18.91 12.47
N TYR A 266 -28.48 17.79 11.94
CA TYR A 266 -29.53 17.74 10.93
C TYR A 266 -30.74 16.97 11.43
N LYS A 267 -31.76 16.86 10.61
CA LYS A 267 -33.05 16.25 10.96
C LYS A 267 -33.52 15.29 9.86
N LYS A 268 -34.50 14.45 10.19
CA LYS A 268 -35.21 13.59 9.22
C LYS A 268 -35.61 14.40 7.98
N GLY A 269 -35.37 13.84 6.80
CA GLY A 269 -35.62 14.44 5.49
C GLY A 269 -34.43 15.23 4.94
N THR A 270 -33.33 15.38 5.69
CA THR A 270 -32.11 16.03 5.17
C THR A 270 -31.45 15.14 4.13
N LYS A 271 -31.05 15.77 2.99
CA LYS A 271 -30.13 15.18 2.00
C LYS A 271 -28.84 16.00 1.99
N ILE A 272 -27.74 15.31 2.16
CA ILE A 272 -26.44 15.95 2.31
C ILE A 272 -25.35 15.11 1.62
N ARG A 273 -24.45 15.77 0.94
CA ARG A 273 -23.22 15.15 0.44
C ARG A 273 -22.09 15.41 1.42
N LEU A 274 -21.34 14.38 1.76
CA LEU A 274 -20.21 14.42 2.68
C LEU A 274 -18.93 13.99 1.94
N ILE A 275 -17.92 14.85 1.93
CA ILE A 275 -16.59 14.48 1.47
C ILE A 275 -15.70 14.38 2.71
N ILE A 276 -15.31 13.16 3.02
CA ILE A 276 -14.76 12.79 4.32
C ILE A 276 -13.27 12.49 4.18
N PRO A 277 -12.38 13.22 4.87
CA PRO A 277 -10.95 12.89 4.88
C PRO A 277 -10.73 11.51 5.49
N SER A 278 -9.70 10.80 5.03
CA SER A 278 -9.40 9.43 5.46
C SER A 278 -9.31 9.28 6.98
N THR A 279 -8.79 10.30 7.66
CA THR A 279 -8.66 10.36 9.13
C THR A 279 -10.01 10.40 9.87
N ARG A 280 -11.09 10.70 9.17
CA ARG A 280 -12.49 10.67 9.68
C ARG A 280 -13.32 9.55 9.05
N ALA A 281 -12.69 8.72 8.21
CA ALA A 281 -13.25 7.51 7.62
C ALA A 281 -12.61 6.26 8.27
N TYR A 282 -11.86 5.47 7.52
CA TYR A 282 -11.24 4.24 8.01
C TYR A 282 -9.75 4.39 8.39
N GLY A 283 -9.19 5.60 8.24
CA GLY A 283 -7.79 5.89 8.60
C GLY A 283 -6.80 5.01 7.81
N ASN A 284 -5.79 4.50 8.51
CA ASN A 284 -4.75 3.65 7.95
C ASN A 284 -5.14 2.16 7.79
N SER A 285 -6.42 1.83 7.98
CA SER A 285 -6.92 0.46 7.83
C SER A 285 -7.34 0.19 6.39
N VAL A 286 -6.89 -0.93 5.84
CA VAL A 286 -7.44 -1.49 4.60
C VAL A 286 -8.76 -2.18 4.92
N LYS A 287 -9.85 -1.74 4.31
CA LYS A 287 -11.20 -2.30 4.53
C LYS A 287 -11.59 -3.33 3.49
N SER A 288 -11.17 -3.12 2.26
CA SER A 288 -11.44 -4.00 1.12
C SER A 288 -10.45 -3.70 0.01
N ASP A 289 -10.53 -4.45 -1.08
CA ASP A 289 -9.74 -4.17 -2.29
C ASP A 289 -10.08 -2.80 -2.91
N VAL A 290 -11.24 -2.23 -2.59
CA VAL A 290 -11.69 -0.92 -3.07
C VAL A 290 -11.29 0.19 -2.10
N ILE A 291 -11.53 0.00 -0.78
CA ILE A 291 -11.23 1.01 0.25
C ILE A 291 -9.88 0.66 0.88
N TRP A 292 -8.83 1.23 0.33
CA TRP A 292 -7.46 1.08 0.82
C TRP A 292 -7.18 1.98 2.03
N ALA A 293 -6.04 1.76 2.68
CA ALA A 293 -5.58 2.63 3.76
C ALA A 293 -5.47 4.09 3.29
N ASN A 294 -5.85 5.02 4.16
CA ASN A 294 -5.75 6.46 3.94
C ASN A 294 -6.55 6.95 2.71
N THR A 295 -7.72 6.35 2.47
CA THR A 295 -8.62 6.72 1.36
C THR A 295 -9.69 7.71 1.84
N PRO A 296 -9.74 8.95 1.33
CA PRO A 296 -10.88 9.86 1.50
C PRO A 296 -12.12 9.33 0.78
N LEU A 297 -13.31 9.61 1.33
CA LEU A 297 -14.58 9.07 0.84
C LEU A 297 -15.57 10.17 0.49
N ASP A 298 -16.47 9.88 -0.46
CA ASP A 298 -17.57 10.74 -0.91
C ASP A 298 -18.90 10.01 -0.72
N PHE A 299 -19.82 10.57 0.06
CA PHE A 299 -21.13 10.01 0.35
C PHE A 299 -22.25 10.98 -0.03
N ASP A 300 -23.26 10.47 -0.71
CA ASP A 300 -24.60 11.08 -0.65
C ASP A 300 -25.39 10.38 0.44
N VAL A 301 -25.96 11.12 1.37
CA VAL A 301 -26.71 10.61 2.53
C VAL A 301 -28.07 11.28 2.62
N GLU A 302 -29.12 10.48 2.85
CA GLU A 302 -30.46 10.92 3.21
C GLU A 302 -30.85 10.37 4.60
N ILE A 303 -31.31 11.21 5.49
CA ILE A 303 -31.85 10.84 6.80
C ILE A 303 -33.32 10.49 6.61
N VAL A 304 -33.65 9.19 6.62
CA VAL A 304 -34.98 8.68 6.33
C VAL A 304 -35.89 8.65 7.55
N GLU A 305 -35.38 8.16 8.68
CA GLU A 305 -36.12 8.03 9.94
C GLU A 305 -35.18 8.20 11.13
N VAL A 306 -35.74 8.69 12.25
CA VAL A 306 -35.03 8.87 13.53
C VAL A 306 -35.88 8.24 14.61
N ALA A 307 -35.28 7.33 15.38
CA ALA A 307 -35.87 6.73 16.58
C ALA A 307 -34.91 6.95 17.77
N ASN A 308 -35.41 7.54 18.84
CA ASN A 308 -34.67 7.80 20.08
C ASN A 308 -35.12 6.84 21.20
#